data_d0dbf87f11710498285fc0546c826ece
#
_entry.id   d0dbf87f11710498285fc0546c826ece
#
_cell.length_a   1.000
_cell.length_b   1.000
_cell.length_c   1.000
_cell.angle_alpha   90.00
_cell.angle_beta   90.00
_cell.angle_gamma   90.00
#
_symmetry.space_group_name_H-M   'P 1'
#
loop_
_entity.id
_entity.type
_entity.pdbx_description
1 polymer ?
#
loop_
_entity_poly.entity_id
_entity_poly.type
_entity_poly.pdbx_seq_one_letter_code
_entity_poly.pdbx_strand_id
1 'polypeptide(L)'
;DGSETWVYDGMEFPNVGFNAVVGRPVSEYSFEPARFDEMRRGAWDIDARITDMDLNGIYASVNFPSFLPGFCGQRLQTTTNDVELALATTRAWNDWHLEEWAGTHPGRIVPCQIPWLLDPVLGAEEIRRNAERGFRAVTFSEAPHMLGLPSLHTGYWDPMMQACAETGTVVNLHIG
;
A
#
# COMPACT_ATOMS: atom_id res chain seq x y z
N ASP A 1 -20.95 17.42 -1.03
CA ASP A 1 -20.11 18.12 -1.99
C ASP A 1 -19.63 17.23 -3.15
N GLY A 2 -19.81 15.90 -3.04
CA GLY A 2 -19.45 14.90 -4.05
C GLY A 2 -18.00 14.40 -3.96
N SER A 3 -17.27 14.74 -2.89
CA SER A 3 -15.95 14.16 -2.63
C SER A 3 -16.05 12.70 -2.23
N GLU A 4 -15.03 11.91 -2.57
CA GLU A 4 -14.93 10.53 -2.17
C GLU A 4 -14.40 10.40 -0.74
N THR A 5 -14.96 9.44 0.00
CA THR A 5 -14.57 9.14 1.36
C THR A 5 -14.41 7.63 1.54
N TRP A 6 -13.28 7.23 2.07
CA TRP A 6 -13.08 5.86 2.50
C TRP A 6 -13.80 5.63 3.82
N VAL A 7 -14.53 4.53 3.91
CA VAL A 7 -15.19 4.11 5.15
C VAL A 7 -14.59 2.79 5.60
N TYR A 8 -14.09 2.74 6.83
CA TYR A 8 -13.47 1.54 7.39
C TYR A 8 -13.82 1.45 8.88
N ASP A 9 -14.44 0.36 9.27
CA ASP A 9 -14.88 0.09 10.66
C ASP A 9 -15.65 1.29 11.29
N GLY A 10 -16.56 1.89 10.53
CA GLY A 10 -17.35 3.05 10.96
C GLY A 10 -16.61 4.38 10.99
N MET A 11 -15.33 4.40 10.66
CA MET A 11 -14.53 5.62 10.52
C MET A 11 -14.52 6.11 9.08
N GLU A 12 -14.52 7.43 8.91
CA GLU A 12 -14.48 8.09 7.62
C GLU A 12 -13.11 8.74 7.39
N PHE A 13 -12.56 8.50 6.19
CA PHE A 13 -11.28 9.07 5.74
C PHE A 13 -11.52 9.78 4.40
N PRO A 14 -11.84 11.09 4.41
CA PRO A 14 -12.10 11.83 3.18
C PRO A 14 -10.84 11.91 2.32
N ASN A 15 -11.00 11.75 1.01
CA ASN A 15 -9.93 11.97 0.06
C ASN A 15 -9.59 13.46 0.01
N VAL A 16 -8.32 13.81 0.10
CA VAL A 16 -7.90 15.20 0.23
C VAL A 16 -7.35 15.76 -1.07
N GLY A 17 -7.58 17.04 -1.32
CA GLY A 17 -7.17 17.75 -2.52
C GLY A 17 -5.66 17.74 -2.78
N PHE A 18 -4.85 17.48 -1.75
CA PHE A 18 -3.40 17.30 -1.92
C PHE A 18 -3.06 16.09 -2.80
N ASN A 19 -3.96 15.13 -2.96
CA ASN A 19 -3.84 14.02 -3.91
C ASN A 19 -4.18 14.44 -5.36
N ALA A 20 -4.73 15.63 -5.58
CA ALA A 20 -5.18 16.14 -6.87
C ALA A 20 -4.30 17.29 -7.40
N VAL A 21 -3.07 17.41 -6.96
CA VAL A 21 -2.18 18.57 -7.27
C VAL A 21 -1.43 18.44 -8.58
N VAL A 22 -1.33 17.26 -9.16
CA VAL A 22 -0.55 17.02 -10.38
C VAL A 22 -1.07 17.87 -11.54
N GLY A 23 -0.20 18.72 -12.09
CA GLY A 23 -0.54 19.62 -13.20
C GLY A 23 -1.22 20.93 -12.76
N ARG A 24 -1.40 21.17 -11.46
CA ARG A 24 -1.96 22.40 -10.92
C ARG A 24 -0.88 23.36 -10.43
N PRO A 25 -1.09 24.68 -10.50
CA PRO A 25 -0.21 25.63 -9.86
C PRO A 25 -0.27 25.49 -8.33
N VAL A 26 0.83 25.77 -7.65
CA VAL A 26 0.95 25.64 -6.19
C VAL A 26 -0.12 26.44 -5.42
N SER A 27 -0.57 27.55 -5.99
CA SER A 27 -1.64 28.38 -5.40
C SER A 27 -3.01 27.69 -5.32
N GLU A 28 -3.19 26.57 -6.03
CA GLU A 28 -4.43 25.78 -6.03
C GLU A 28 -4.33 24.52 -5.17
N TYR A 29 -3.20 24.31 -4.49
CA TYR A 29 -3.05 23.17 -3.58
C TYR A 29 -3.93 23.34 -2.35
N SER A 30 -4.67 22.30 -1.99
CA SER A 30 -5.62 22.30 -0.89
C SER A 30 -5.62 20.98 -0.14
N PHE A 31 -5.96 21.01 1.13
CA PHE A 31 -6.29 19.85 1.95
C PHE A 31 -7.79 19.57 2.03
N GLU A 32 -8.62 20.42 1.40
CA GLU A 32 -10.06 20.18 1.31
C GLU A 32 -10.36 18.84 0.63
N PRO A 33 -11.47 18.18 0.95
CA PRO A 33 -11.88 16.94 0.31
C PRO A 33 -11.94 17.06 -1.22
N ALA A 34 -11.52 16.02 -1.92
CA ALA A 34 -11.44 16.01 -3.39
C ALA A 34 -12.13 14.77 -3.98
N ARG A 35 -12.49 14.86 -5.25
CA ARG A 35 -13.08 13.77 -6.03
C ARG A 35 -12.03 13.11 -6.92
N PHE A 36 -12.26 11.87 -7.33
CA PHE A 36 -11.36 11.18 -8.27
C PHE A 36 -11.27 11.88 -9.62
N ASP A 37 -12.36 12.52 -10.09
CA ASP A 37 -12.33 13.26 -11.36
C ASP A 37 -11.51 14.55 -11.29
N GLU A 38 -11.16 15.02 -10.10
CA GLU A 38 -10.23 16.15 -9.90
C GLU A 38 -8.76 15.71 -9.90
N MET A 39 -8.48 14.42 -9.76
CA MET A 39 -7.13 13.87 -9.80
C MET A 39 -6.72 13.53 -11.22
N ARG A 40 -5.39 13.55 -11.49
CA ARG A 40 -4.86 12.97 -12.72
C ARG A 40 -5.30 11.52 -12.84
N ARG A 41 -5.86 11.15 -13.99
CA ARG A 41 -6.44 9.82 -14.19
C ARG A 41 -5.47 8.67 -13.89
N GLY A 42 -4.18 8.83 -14.23
CA GLY A 42 -3.14 7.85 -13.88
C GLY A 42 -2.89 7.64 -12.38
N ALA A 43 -3.56 8.39 -11.50
CA ALA A 43 -3.51 8.15 -10.06
C ALA A 43 -4.41 6.99 -9.61
N TRP A 44 -5.47 6.66 -10.38
CA TRP A 44 -6.47 5.66 -10.02
C TRP A 44 -6.89 4.72 -11.16
N ASP A 45 -6.44 4.97 -12.38
CA ASP A 45 -6.71 4.15 -13.58
C ASP A 45 -5.36 3.60 -14.08
N ILE A 46 -5.23 2.28 -14.12
CA ILE A 46 -3.94 1.65 -14.44
C ILE A 46 -3.53 1.87 -15.89
N ASP A 47 -4.44 1.88 -16.84
CA ASP A 47 -4.11 2.11 -18.26
C ASP A 47 -3.61 3.53 -18.48
N ALA A 48 -4.26 4.51 -17.83
CA ALA A 48 -3.80 5.90 -17.83
C ALA A 48 -2.44 6.04 -17.10
N ARG A 49 -2.21 5.28 -16.04
CA ARG A 49 -0.91 5.24 -15.34
C ARG A 49 0.20 4.75 -16.26
N ILE A 50 -0.02 3.67 -17.00
CA ILE A 50 0.97 3.15 -17.96
C ILE A 50 1.26 4.18 -19.05
N THR A 51 0.23 4.84 -19.57
CA THR A 51 0.39 5.94 -20.54
C THR A 51 1.25 7.07 -19.96
N ASP A 52 1.00 7.49 -18.73
CA ASP A 52 1.79 8.50 -18.04
C ASP A 52 3.25 8.07 -17.83
N MET A 53 3.47 6.81 -17.50
CA MET A 53 4.82 6.25 -17.35
C MET A 53 5.57 6.28 -18.69
N ASP A 54 4.92 5.90 -19.79
CA ASP A 54 5.52 5.92 -21.13
C ASP A 54 5.90 7.34 -21.57
N LEU A 55 5.03 8.31 -21.34
CA LEU A 55 5.29 9.73 -21.63
C LEU A 55 6.50 10.27 -20.86
N ASN A 56 6.76 9.74 -19.66
CA ASN A 56 7.85 10.15 -18.79
C ASN A 56 9.09 9.26 -18.90
N GLY A 57 9.11 8.26 -19.79
CA GLY A 57 10.23 7.34 -19.97
C GLY A 57 10.44 6.40 -18.78
N ILE A 58 9.40 6.12 -17.98
CA ILE A 58 9.44 5.22 -16.82
C ILE A 58 9.11 3.80 -17.29
N TYR A 59 10.09 2.91 -17.21
CA TYR A 59 9.92 1.52 -17.63
C TYR A 59 9.03 0.72 -16.66
N ALA A 60 9.31 0.80 -15.37
CA ALA A 60 8.55 0.11 -14.33
C ALA A 60 8.50 0.92 -13.03
N SER A 61 7.52 0.67 -12.18
CA SER A 61 7.40 1.30 -10.87
C SER A 61 7.00 0.30 -9.78
N VAL A 62 7.40 0.60 -8.54
CA VAL A 62 6.87 -0.02 -7.33
C VAL A 62 5.85 0.94 -6.75
N ASN A 63 4.63 0.50 -6.55
CA ASN A 63 3.59 1.32 -5.95
C ASN A 63 3.35 0.91 -4.50
N PHE A 64 3.51 1.87 -3.60
CA PHE A 64 3.20 1.68 -2.19
C PHE A 64 1.72 1.97 -1.93
N PRO A 65 1.10 1.25 -0.98
CA PRO A 65 -0.20 1.64 -0.48
C PRO A 65 -0.10 3.02 0.17
N SER A 66 -1.17 3.79 0.07
CA SER A 66 -1.24 5.11 0.68
C SER A 66 -2.61 5.32 1.32
N PHE A 67 -2.80 6.46 1.96
CA PHE A 67 -4.06 6.90 2.52
C PHE A 67 -4.64 5.92 3.55
N LEU A 68 -5.76 5.21 3.25
CA LEU A 68 -6.40 4.32 4.22
C LEU A 68 -5.48 3.17 4.68
N PRO A 69 -4.80 2.41 3.80
CA PRO A 69 -3.87 1.39 4.27
C PRO A 69 -2.68 1.94 5.05
N GLY A 70 -2.22 3.16 4.74
CA GLY A 70 -0.90 3.62 5.13
C GLY A 70 0.21 2.87 4.38
N PHE A 71 1.45 3.27 4.51
CA PHE A 71 2.55 2.75 3.66
C PHE A 71 2.88 1.26 3.86
N CYS A 72 2.64 0.71 5.03
CA CYS A 72 2.82 -0.72 5.32
C CYS A 72 1.56 -1.37 5.87
N GLY A 73 0.39 -0.79 5.64
CA GLY A 73 -0.87 -1.29 6.18
C GLY A 73 -1.09 -0.92 7.65
N GLN A 74 -0.21 -0.11 8.25
CA GLN A 74 -0.28 0.21 9.68
C GLN A 74 -1.63 0.82 10.05
N ARG A 75 -2.21 1.69 9.22
CA ARG A 75 -3.48 2.32 9.55
C ARG A 75 -4.62 1.31 9.60
N LEU A 76 -4.72 0.41 8.62
CA LEU A 76 -5.72 -0.67 8.65
C LEU A 76 -5.60 -1.52 9.90
N GLN A 77 -4.36 -1.82 10.31
CA GLN A 77 -4.08 -2.78 11.37
C GLN A 77 -4.14 -2.16 12.77
N THR A 78 -3.98 -0.84 12.91
CA THR A 78 -3.91 -0.16 14.22
C THR A 78 -5.13 0.70 14.54
N THR A 79 -6.03 0.96 13.60
CA THR A 79 -7.21 1.82 13.82
C THR A 79 -8.48 1.04 14.19
N THR A 80 -8.50 -0.28 14.02
CA THR A 80 -9.63 -1.13 14.44
C THR A 80 -9.22 -2.05 15.59
N ASN A 81 -10.20 -2.42 16.41
CA ASN A 81 -10.07 -3.50 17.38
C ASN A 81 -10.49 -4.87 16.82
N ASP A 82 -11.04 -4.89 15.60
CA ASP A 82 -11.42 -6.11 14.88
C ASP A 82 -10.23 -6.62 14.06
N VAL A 83 -9.44 -7.50 14.67
CA VAL A 83 -8.25 -8.10 14.05
C VAL A 83 -8.59 -8.95 12.82
N GLU A 84 -9.76 -9.60 12.81
CA GLU A 84 -10.21 -10.40 11.67
C GLU A 84 -10.56 -9.50 10.48
N LEU A 85 -11.24 -8.38 10.72
CA LEU A 85 -11.53 -7.37 9.72
C LEU A 85 -10.23 -6.79 9.16
N ALA A 86 -9.27 -6.43 10.01
CA ALA A 86 -7.99 -5.88 9.58
C ALA A 86 -7.22 -6.86 8.69
N LEU A 87 -7.16 -8.14 9.05
CA LEU A 87 -6.50 -9.16 8.24
C LEU A 87 -7.22 -9.37 6.90
N ALA A 88 -8.55 -9.49 6.92
CA ALA A 88 -9.35 -9.64 5.71
C ALA A 88 -9.16 -8.45 4.75
N THR A 89 -9.15 -7.23 5.29
CA THR A 89 -8.95 -6.01 4.49
C THR A 89 -7.52 -5.93 3.91
N THR A 90 -6.51 -6.32 4.69
CA THR A 90 -5.11 -6.40 4.22
C THR A 90 -4.99 -7.41 3.07
N ARG A 91 -5.61 -8.58 3.20
CA ARG A 91 -5.64 -9.59 2.14
C ARG A 91 -6.38 -9.11 0.89
N ALA A 92 -7.54 -8.49 1.06
CA ALA A 92 -8.32 -7.93 -0.05
C ALA A 92 -7.55 -6.84 -0.81
N TRP A 93 -6.81 -5.98 -0.11
CA TRP A 93 -5.95 -5.00 -0.76
C TRP A 93 -4.82 -5.67 -1.56
N ASN A 94 -4.16 -6.68 -1.00
CA ASN A 94 -3.12 -7.43 -1.70
C ASN A 94 -3.69 -8.13 -2.93
N ASP A 95 -4.86 -8.74 -2.83
CA ASP A 95 -5.53 -9.42 -3.94
C ASP A 95 -5.84 -8.44 -5.07
N TRP A 96 -6.49 -7.31 -4.76
CA TRP A 96 -6.76 -6.24 -5.72
C TRP A 96 -5.47 -5.71 -6.37
N HIS A 97 -4.44 -5.43 -5.58
CA HIS A 97 -3.18 -4.90 -6.09
C HIS A 97 -2.52 -5.85 -7.09
N LEU A 98 -2.54 -7.15 -6.81
CA LEU A 98 -1.97 -8.13 -7.71
C LEU A 98 -2.83 -8.35 -8.96
N GLU A 99 -4.15 -8.47 -8.80
CA GLU A 99 -5.05 -8.92 -9.87
C GLU A 99 -5.48 -7.78 -10.78
N GLU A 100 -5.79 -6.62 -10.23
CA GLU A 100 -6.38 -5.51 -10.97
C GLU A 100 -5.39 -4.37 -11.26
N TRP A 101 -4.36 -4.19 -10.42
CA TRP A 101 -3.40 -3.11 -10.63
C TRP A 101 -2.12 -3.59 -11.30
N ALA A 102 -1.34 -4.45 -10.66
CA ALA A 102 -0.05 -4.89 -11.18
C ALA A 102 -0.17 -5.98 -12.27
N GLY A 103 -1.14 -6.89 -12.13
CA GLY A 103 -1.27 -8.07 -12.99
C GLY A 103 -1.82 -7.75 -14.38
N THR A 104 -2.50 -6.61 -14.55
CA THR A 104 -3.03 -6.18 -15.88
C THR A 104 -1.92 -5.73 -16.83
N HIS A 105 -0.79 -5.26 -16.30
CA HIS A 105 0.38 -4.82 -17.07
C HIS A 105 1.67 -5.48 -16.56
N PRO A 106 1.88 -6.77 -16.85
CA PRO A 106 3.03 -7.51 -16.36
C PRO A 106 4.36 -6.85 -16.72
N GLY A 107 5.25 -6.72 -15.74
CA GLY A 107 6.57 -6.11 -15.92
C GLY A 107 6.58 -4.57 -15.88
N ARG A 108 5.41 -3.93 -15.76
CA ARG A 108 5.32 -2.45 -15.65
C ARG A 108 5.12 -1.99 -14.20
N ILE A 109 4.37 -2.76 -13.43
CA ILE A 109 4.22 -2.54 -11.98
C ILE A 109 4.82 -3.73 -11.25
N VAL A 110 5.72 -3.47 -10.32
CA VAL A 110 6.28 -4.49 -9.43
C VAL A 110 5.27 -4.71 -8.28
N PRO A 111 4.70 -5.94 -8.16
CA PRO A 111 3.75 -6.20 -7.08
C PRO A 111 4.42 -6.08 -5.70
N CYS A 112 3.95 -5.12 -4.91
CA CYS A 112 4.43 -4.83 -3.56
C CYS A 112 3.29 -5.05 -2.56
N GLN A 113 3.41 -6.06 -1.70
CA GLN A 113 2.37 -6.44 -0.74
C GLN A 113 2.40 -5.59 0.52
N ILE A 114 1.26 -5.44 1.17
CA ILE A 114 1.14 -5.02 2.56
C ILE A 114 1.45 -6.22 3.45
N PRO A 115 2.36 -6.11 4.46
CA PRO A 115 2.63 -7.17 5.40
C PRO A 115 1.53 -7.28 6.47
N TRP A 116 1.43 -8.41 7.15
CA TRP A 116 0.69 -8.51 8.40
C TRP A 116 1.64 -8.27 9.57
N LEU A 117 1.41 -7.20 10.35
CA LEU A 117 2.35 -6.71 11.37
C LEU A 117 2.02 -7.20 12.78
N LEU A 118 0.76 -7.57 13.04
CA LEU A 118 0.29 -7.90 14.41
C LEU A 118 0.71 -9.29 14.89
N ASP A 119 1.10 -10.18 13.97
CA ASP A 119 1.64 -11.50 14.24
C ASP A 119 2.73 -11.83 13.21
N PRO A 120 4.01 -11.90 13.58
CA PRO A 120 5.10 -12.11 12.63
C PRO A 120 5.15 -13.52 12.04
N VAL A 121 4.54 -14.52 12.71
CA VAL A 121 4.45 -15.88 12.16
C VAL A 121 3.42 -15.92 11.06
N LEU A 122 2.22 -15.41 11.32
CA LEU A 122 1.18 -15.26 10.29
C LEU A 122 1.64 -14.33 9.17
N GLY A 123 2.36 -13.25 9.51
CA GLY A 123 2.97 -12.34 8.52
C GLY A 123 3.94 -13.06 7.58
N ALA A 124 4.74 -13.99 8.10
CA ALA A 124 5.64 -14.82 7.31
C ALA A 124 4.89 -15.79 6.39
N GLU A 125 3.80 -16.38 6.85
CA GLU A 125 2.93 -17.24 6.04
C GLU A 125 2.29 -16.45 4.89
N GLU A 126 1.79 -15.25 5.15
CA GLU A 126 1.23 -14.35 4.13
C GLU A 126 2.29 -13.93 3.10
N ILE A 127 3.52 -13.65 3.52
CA ILE A 127 4.62 -13.32 2.60
C ILE A 127 4.90 -14.48 1.64
N ARG A 128 4.99 -15.73 2.15
CA ARG A 128 5.20 -16.92 1.33
C ARG A 128 4.03 -17.15 0.37
N ARG A 129 2.80 -17.10 0.87
CA ARG A 129 1.58 -17.24 0.06
C ARG A 129 1.57 -16.23 -1.09
N ASN A 130 1.87 -14.98 -0.81
CA ASN A 130 1.86 -13.92 -1.80
C ASN A 130 3.02 -14.02 -2.79
N ALA A 131 4.20 -14.48 -2.36
CA ALA A 131 5.33 -14.74 -3.25
C ALA A 131 5.02 -15.82 -4.30
N GLU A 132 4.31 -16.89 -3.92
CA GLU A 132 3.83 -17.95 -4.85
C GLU A 132 2.85 -17.37 -5.90
N ARG A 133 2.07 -16.37 -5.53
CA ARG A 133 1.12 -15.70 -6.42
C ARG A 133 1.79 -14.68 -7.36
N GLY A 134 3.00 -14.26 -7.09
CA GLY A 134 3.75 -13.36 -7.97
C GLY A 134 4.23 -12.05 -7.34
N PHE A 135 3.96 -11.81 -6.06
CA PHE A 135 4.56 -10.67 -5.37
C PHE A 135 6.08 -10.78 -5.33
N ARG A 136 6.76 -9.65 -5.46
CA ARG A 136 8.23 -9.57 -5.48
C ARG A 136 8.77 -8.61 -4.42
N ALA A 137 7.89 -7.84 -3.80
CA ALA A 137 8.23 -6.83 -2.82
C ALA A 137 7.22 -6.83 -1.69
N VAL A 138 7.66 -6.38 -0.53
CA VAL A 138 6.83 -6.07 0.64
C VAL A 138 7.19 -4.68 1.15
N THR A 139 6.19 -3.87 1.48
CA THR A 139 6.41 -2.61 2.19
C THR A 139 6.52 -2.87 3.68
N PHE A 140 7.34 -2.11 4.39
CA PHE A 140 7.54 -2.26 5.83
C PHE A 140 7.82 -0.92 6.49
N SER A 141 7.47 -0.76 7.77
CA SER A 141 7.80 0.46 8.51
C SER A 141 9.30 0.50 8.85
N GLU A 142 9.93 1.65 8.67
CA GLU A 142 11.31 1.87 9.15
C GLU A 142 11.39 1.92 10.67
N ALA A 143 10.28 2.26 11.34
CA ALA A 143 10.21 2.51 12.77
C ALA A 143 8.97 1.86 13.42
N PRO A 144 8.79 0.53 13.36
CA PRO A 144 7.59 -0.12 13.89
C PRO A 144 7.35 0.14 15.38
N HIS A 145 8.40 0.50 16.13
CA HIS A 145 8.25 0.88 17.55
C HIS A 145 7.47 2.19 17.74
N MET A 146 7.43 3.07 16.74
CA MET A 146 6.58 4.27 16.77
C MET A 146 5.09 3.92 16.60
N LEU A 147 4.80 2.74 16.10
CA LEU A 147 3.44 2.19 15.96
C LEU A 147 3.02 1.32 17.16
N GLY A 148 3.81 1.31 18.25
CA GLY A 148 3.58 0.45 19.40
C GLY A 148 3.97 -1.02 19.21
N LEU A 149 4.69 -1.33 18.12
CA LEU A 149 5.18 -2.67 17.81
C LEU A 149 6.65 -2.82 18.23
N PRO A 150 7.20 -4.04 18.30
CA PRO A 150 8.62 -4.23 18.60
C PRO A 150 9.54 -3.55 17.58
N SER A 151 10.69 -3.05 18.04
CA SER A 151 11.72 -2.44 17.19
C SER A 151 12.25 -3.44 16.16
N LEU A 152 12.68 -2.94 14.98
CA LEU A 152 13.38 -3.74 13.95
C LEU A 152 14.66 -4.41 14.47
N HIS A 153 15.26 -3.90 15.54
CA HIS A 153 16.48 -4.42 16.12
C HIS A 153 16.23 -5.59 17.09
N THR A 154 15.01 -6.11 17.16
CA THR A 154 14.67 -7.29 17.97
C THR A 154 14.44 -8.50 17.08
N GLY A 155 14.58 -9.71 17.61
CA GLY A 155 14.28 -10.95 16.87
C GLY A 155 12.78 -11.20 16.61
N TYR A 156 11.91 -10.25 16.97
CA TYR A 156 10.46 -10.39 16.77
C TYR A 156 10.09 -10.55 15.28
N TRP A 157 10.80 -9.86 14.40
CA TRP A 157 10.55 -9.84 12.96
C TRP A 157 11.26 -10.94 12.18
N ASP A 158 12.10 -11.76 12.85
CA ASP A 158 12.89 -12.81 12.21
C ASP A 158 12.07 -13.75 11.32
N PRO A 159 10.86 -14.22 11.72
CA PRO A 159 10.04 -15.08 10.87
C PRO A 159 9.70 -14.43 9.51
N MET A 160 9.35 -13.14 9.52
CA MET A 160 9.01 -12.40 8.30
C MET A 160 10.24 -12.13 7.44
N MET A 161 11.36 -11.73 8.03
CA MET A 161 12.62 -11.49 7.33
C MET A 161 13.16 -12.79 6.71
N GLN A 162 13.02 -13.91 7.42
CA GLN A 162 13.35 -15.22 6.88
C GLN A 162 12.47 -15.58 5.69
N ALA A 163 11.15 -15.38 5.78
CA ALA A 163 10.23 -15.60 4.66
C ALA A 163 10.60 -14.76 3.44
N CYS A 164 10.98 -13.49 3.64
CA CYS A 164 11.47 -12.63 2.56
C CYS A 164 12.76 -13.19 1.92
N ALA A 165 13.71 -13.66 2.73
CA ALA A 165 14.95 -14.24 2.24
C ALA A 165 14.72 -15.54 1.45
N GLU A 166 13.86 -16.43 1.95
CA GLU A 166 13.48 -17.70 1.32
C GLU A 166 12.80 -17.50 -0.04
N THR A 167 11.94 -16.49 -0.15
CA THR A 167 11.14 -16.23 -1.36
C THR A 167 11.80 -15.23 -2.32
N GLY A 168 12.90 -14.60 -1.93
CA GLY A 168 13.50 -13.50 -2.69
C GLY A 168 12.66 -12.23 -2.70
N THR A 169 11.75 -12.06 -1.72
CA THR A 169 10.91 -10.86 -1.59
C THR A 169 11.73 -9.68 -1.09
N VAL A 170 11.74 -8.58 -1.83
CA VAL A 170 12.47 -7.36 -1.47
C VAL A 170 11.72 -6.60 -0.40
N VAL A 171 12.38 -6.31 0.71
CA VAL A 171 11.81 -5.47 1.79
C VAL A 171 12.06 -3.99 1.46
N ASN A 172 10.98 -3.22 1.40
CA ASN A 172 11.02 -1.79 1.16
C ASN A 172 10.64 -1.05 2.44
N LEU A 173 11.62 -0.47 3.11
CA LEU A 173 11.37 0.35 4.27
C LEU A 173 10.82 1.71 3.84
N HIS A 174 9.77 2.16 4.47
CA HIS A 174 9.16 3.45 4.22
C HIS A 174 8.92 4.17 5.54
N ILE A 175 9.03 5.51 5.49
CA ILE A 175 8.68 6.37 6.61
C ILE A 175 7.19 6.20 6.95
N GLY A 176 6.88 5.99 8.23
CA GLY A 176 5.48 5.79 8.68
C GLY A 176 5.35 4.81 9.81
#